data_a6202fd633a5ace1a8b5c150d6d794f1
#
_entry.id   a6202fd633a5ace1a8b5c150d6d794f1
#
_cell.length_a   1.000
_cell.length_b   1.000
_cell.length_c   1.000
_cell.angle_alpha   90.00
_cell.angle_beta   90.00
_cell.angle_gamma   90.00
#
_symmetry.space_group_name_H-M   'P 1'
#
loop_
_entity.id
_entity.type
_entity.pdbx_description
1 polymer ?
#
loop_
_entity_poly.entity_id
_entity_poly.type
_entity_poly.pdbx_seq_one_letter_code
_entity_poly.pdbx_strand_id
1 'polypeptide(L)'
;IIEAEEDWIGEFLPWGSDGLLKVRSKNAPNGSDVPLGGYSWNDRDVIILRRSISEDENSEDALVKALQDNDLESCQGILGGMGRCLGTFHSSMRTLRELPPDQKRWNSRNEKIEGLLRAQFIWRAPYTKEQPCTVSLLDVRVSDFSGDTVRIGPPRLSDALIPHDSEKPAMRDLASLVHDLSRIHHVVSTNLPLKQLRTALIGGWRE
;
A
#
# COMPACT_ATOMS: atom_id res chain seq x y z
N ILE A 1 -14.74 7.38 14.16
CA ILE A 1 -13.62 6.95 15.02
C ILE A 1 -14.20 6.76 16.39
N ILE A 2 -13.92 5.64 17.05
CA ILE A 2 -14.29 5.36 18.42
C ILE A 2 -12.98 5.18 19.18
N GLU A 3 -12.73 6.07 20.13
CA GLU A 3 -11.57 5.97 21.01
C GLU A 3 -11.96 5.14 22.24
N ALA A 4 -11.14 4.19 22.62
CA ALA A 4 -11.30 3.38 23.81
C ALA A 4 -10.18 3.70 24.81
N GLU A 5 -10.36 3.33 26.07
CA GLU A 5 -9.43 3.63 27.18
C GLU A 5 -7.99 3.07 27.00
N GLU A 6 -7.74 2.24 25.99
CA GLU A 6 -6.43 1.65 25.69
C GLU A 6 -5.99 2.00 24.27
N ASP A 7 -5.79 3.22 23.92
CA ASP A 7 -5.21 3.65 22.63
C ASP A 7 -5.67 2.85 21.38
N TRP A 8 -6.94 2.51 21.34
CA TRP A 8 -7.53 1.77 20.23
C TRP A 8 -8.34 2.71 19.32
N ILE A 9 -8.26 2.46 18.03
CA ILE A 9 -9.03 3.18 17.03
C ILE A 9 -9.93 2.21 16.30
N GLY A 10 -11.23 2.49 16.28
CA GLY A 10 -12.21 1.84 15.42
C GLY A 10 -12.37 2.61 14.11
N GLU A 11 -12.05 1.99 12.99
CA GLU A 11 -12.23 2.56 11.66
C GLU A 11 -13.42 1.91 10.96
N PHE A 12 -14.39 2.73 10.56
CA PHE A 12 -15.51 2.30 9.72
C PHE A 12 -15.16 2.44 8.25
N LEU A 13 -15.40 1.39 7.50
CA LEU A 13 -15.20 1.32 6.05
C LEU A 13 -16.56 1.47 5.35
N PRO A 14 -17.00 2.69 5.01
CA PRO A 14 -18.38 2.94 4.56
C PRO A 14 -18.74 2.20 3.27
N TRP A 15 -17.74 1.82 2.47
CA TRP A 15 -17.91 1.06 1.24
C TRP A 15 -17.60 -0.43 1.39
N GLY A 16 -17.19 -0.85 2.59
CA GLY A 16 -16.57 -2.14 2.82
C GLY A 16 -15.21 -2.24 2.11
N SER A 17 -14.58 -3.38 2.25
CA SER A 17 -13.33 -3.71 1.55
C SER A 17 -13.44 -5.04 0.82
N ASP A 18 -12.31 -5.55 0.32
CA ASP A 18 -12.26 -6.80 -0.43
C ASP A 18 -12.43 -8.08 0.41
N GLY A 19 -12.63 -7.96 1.72
CA GLY A 19 -12.74 -9.09 2.64
C GLY A 19 -11.45 -9.88 2.88
N LEU A 20 -10.31 -9.43 2.35
CA LEU A 20 -9.03 -10.11 2.49
C LEU A 20 -8.13 -9.54 3.59
N LEU A 21 -8.61 -8.59 4.37
CA LEU A 21 -7.84 -8.01 5.48
C LEU A 21 -7.39 -9.08 6.48
N LYS A 22 -8.28 -10.01 6.84
CA LYS A 22 -7.95 -11.15 7.71
C LYS A 22 -6.84 -12.03 7.13
N VAL A 23 -6.87 -12.28 5.82
CA VAL A 23 -5.83 -13.07 5.13
C VAL A 23 -4.49 -12.35 5.16
N ARG A 24 -4.49 -11.06 4.82
CA ARG A 24 -3.29 -10.21 4.89
C ARG A 24 -2.70 -10.19 6.29
N SER A 25 -3.54 -9.92 7.30
CA SER A 25 -3.11 -9.80 8.70
C SER A 25 -2.54 -11.11 9.24
N LYS A 26 -3.21 -12.24 8.96
CA LYS A 26 -2.77 -13.57 9.45
C LYS A 26 -1.41 -14.00 8.88
N ASN A 27 -1.08 -13.57 7.68
CA ASN A 27 0.11 -14.00 6.95
C ASN A 27 1.13 -12.87 6.78
N ALA A 28 0.91 -11.73 7.40
CA ALA A 28 1.85 -10.62 7.40
C ALA A 28 3.17 -11.04 8.07
N PRO A 29 4.30 -10.53 7.58
CA PRO A 29 5.60 -10.74 8.24
C PRO A 29 5.57 -10.25 9.69
N ASN A 30 6.43 -10.86 10.53
CA ASN A 30 6.66 -10.36 11.88
C ASN A 30 7.08 -8.89 11.83
N GLY A 31 6.51 -8.08 12.72
CA GLY A 31 6.76 -6.64 12.74
C GLY A 31 5.78 -5.81 11.90
N SER A 32 4.88 -6.42 11.12
CA SER A 32 3.82 -5.66 10.46
C SER A 32 2.80 -5.14 11.47
N ASP A 33 2.31 -3.91 11.24
CA ASP A 33 1.18 -3.34 12.02
C ASP A 33 -0.14 -3.95 11.48
N VAL A 34 -0.62 -4.97 12.18
CA VAL A 34 -1.84 -5.69 11.83
C VAL A 34 -3.02 -5.21 12.68
N PRO A 35 -4.25 -5.19 12.14
CA PRO A 35 -5.44 -4.94 12.92
C PRO A 35 -5.59 -5.93 14.08
N LEU A 36 -6.02 -5.44 15.23
CA LEU A 36 -6.35 -6.25 16.42
C LEU A 36 -7.59 -7.11 16.21
N GLY A 37 -8.49 -6.62 15.37
CA GLY A 37 -9.73 -7.31 15.03
C GLY A 37 -10.53 -6.55 13.99
N GLY A 38 -11.69 -7.08 13.64
CA GLY A 38 -12.57 -6.44 12.67
C GLY A 38 -13.89 -7.20 12.53
N TYR A 39 -14.81 -6.60 11.82
CA TYR A 39 -16.09 -7.19 11.47
C TYR A 39 -16.31 -7.16 9.98
N SER A 40 -16.68 -8.29 9.41
CA SER A 40 -16.97 -8.45 7.99
C SER A 40 -18.46 -8.74 7.78
N TRP A 41 -19.02 -8.14 6.74
CA TRP A 41 -20.40 -8.34 6.33
C TRP A 41 -20.45 -8.61 4.82
N ASN A 42 -21.13 -9.67 4.41
CA ASN A 42 -21.23 -10.09 2.99
C ASN A 42 -19.85 -10.13 2.29
N ASP A 43 -18.89 -10.81 2.92
CA ASP A 43 -17.50 -10.96 2.44
C ASP A 43 -16.74 -9.63 2.26
N ARG A 44 -17.16 -8.58 2.95
CA ARG A 44 -16.46 -7.29 3.00
C ARG A 44 -16.13 -6.91 4.43
N ASP A 45 -14.94 -6.38 4.62
CA ASP A 45 -14.56 -5.81 5.90
C ASP A 45 -15.22 -4.45 6.05
N VAL A 46 -15.99 -4.25 7.13
CA VAL A 46 -16.76 -3.02 7.36
C VAL A 46 -16.30 -2.24 8.58
N ILE A 47 -15.66 -2.92 9.54
CA ILE A 47 -15.07 -2.30 10.72
C ILE A 47 -13.71 -2.94 10.96
N ILE A 48 -12.71 -2.14 11.30
CA ILE A 48 -11.40 -2.62 11.77
C ILE A 48 -11.04 -1.93 13.09
N LEU A 49 -10.41 -2.69 13.97
CA LEU A 49 -9.88 -2.22 15.25
C LEU A 49 -8.36 -2.25 15.20
N ARG A 50 -7.71 -1.16 15.57
CA ARG A 50 -6.26 -0.99 15.57
C ARG A 50 -5.77 -0.42 16.87
N ARG A 51 -4.49 -0.57 17.14
CA ARG A 51 -3.79 0.31 18.08
C ARG A 51 -3.64 1.69 17.46
N SER A 52 -3.75 2.72 18.27
CA SER A 52 -3.31 4.06 17.89
C SER A 52 -1.79 4.03 17.68
N ILE A 53 -1.32 4.62 16.59
CA ILE A 53 0.11 4.87 16.41
C ILE A 53 0.36 6.29 16.91
N SER A 54 1.39 6.46 17.71
CA SER A 54 1.85 7.80 18.10
C SER A 54 2.27 8.60 16.85
N GLU A 55 1.96 9.88 16.82
CA GLU A 55 2.32 10.76 15.69
C GLU A 55 3.83 10.76 15.43
N ASP A 56 4.65 10.54 16.47
CA ASP A 56 6.12 10.54 16.40
C ASP A 56 6.71 9.37 15.61
N GLU A 57 5.91 8.34 15.28
CA GLU A 57 6.37 7.13 14.58
C GLU A 57 6.01 7.12 13.08
N ASN A 58 5.35 8.17 12.58
CA ASN A 58 4.90 8.21 11.19
C ASN A 58 6.07 8.47 10.21
N SER A 59 6.31 7.53 9.32
CA SER A 59 7.36 7.67 8.31
C SER A 59 7.11 8.78 7.30
N GLU A 60 5.86 9.22 7.09
CA GLU A 60 5.57 10.37 6.21
C GLU A 60 6.12 11.66 6.83
N ASP A 61 5.94 11.88 8.13
CA ASP A 61 6.43 13.07 8.82
C ASP A 61 7.96 13.10 8.87
N ALA A 62 8.58 11.95 9.14
CA ALA A 62 10.03 11.82 9.11
C ALA A 62 10.61 12.10 7.70
N LEU A 63 9.96 11.58 6.67
CA LEU A 63 10.36 11.82 5.27
C LEU A 63 10.15 13.30 4.88
N VAL A 64 9.02 13.90 5.22
CA VAL A 64 8.73 15.32 4.94
C VAL A 64 9.79 16.21 5.59
N LYS A 65 10.12 15.96 6.84
CA LYS A 65 11.17 16.70 7.55
C LYS A 65 12.53 16.56 6.85
N ALA A 66 12.94 15.33 6.52
CA ALA A 66 14.21 15.11 5.84
C ALA A 66 14.25 15.78 4.44
N LEU A 67 13.13 15.81 3.73
CA LEU A 67 13.01 16.52 2.45
C LEU A 67 13.12 18.04 2.62
N GLN A 68 12.50 18.62 3.66
CA GLN A 68 12.59 20.05 3.98
C GLN A 68 14.03 20.45 4.36
N ASP A 69 14.71 19.60 5.11
CA ASP A 69 16.11 19.79 5.53
C ASP A 69 17.10 19.52 4.38
N ASN A 70 16.64 19.06 3.21
CA ASN A 70 17.44 18.59 2.08
C ASN A 70 18.46 17.51 2.49
N ASP A 71 18.11 16.66 3.44
CA ASP A 71 18.94 15.54 3.92
C ASP A 71 18.70 14.31 3.05
N LEU A 72 19.52 14.16 2.01
CA LEU A 72 19.43 13.05 1.06
C LEU A 72 19.67 11.69 1.72
N GLU A 73 20.61 11.60 2.66
CA GLU A 73 20.99 10.35 3.32
C GLU A 73 19.84 9.82 4.17
N SER A 74 19.24 10.65 5.00
CA SER A 74 18.05 10.30 5.78
C SER A 74 16.87 9.90 4.89
N CYS A 75 16.61 10.66 3.82
CA CYS A 75 15.56 10.30 2.86
C CYS A 75 15.79 8.91 2.23
N GLN A 76 17.03 8.62 1.81
CA GLN A 76 17.37 7.32 1.23
C GLN A 76 17.26 6.18 2.25
N GLY A 77 17.65 6.40 3.50
CA GLY A 77 17.51 5.45 4.60
C GLY A 77 16.05 5.07 4.84
N ILE A 78 15.19 6.08 5.01
CA ILE A 78 13.74 5.90 5.22
C ILE A 78 13.11 5.15 4.03
N LEU A 79 13.37 5.60 2.82
CA LEU A 79 12.79 5.01 1.60
C LEU A 79 13.29 3.58 1.34
N GLY A 80 14.58 3.31 1.62
CA GLY A 80 15.14 1.96 1.54
C GLY A 80 14.48 1.02 2.55
N GLY A 81 14.24 1.48 3.79
CA GLY A 81 13.50 0.75 4.81
C GLY A 81 12.08 0.40 4.35
N MET A 82 11.32 1.38 3.85
CA MET A 82 9.98 1.14 3.30
C MET A 82 10.01 0.12 2.15
N GLY A 83 11.00 0.23 1.27
CA GLY A 83 11.18 -0.73 0.18
C GLY A 83 11.35 -2.16 0.71
N ARG A 84 12.24 -2.38 1.67
CA ARG A 84 12.47 -3.69 2.30
C ARG A 84 11.21 -4.24 2.97
N CYS A 85 10.49 -3.41 3.73
CA CYS A 85 9.22 -3.82 4.34
C CYS A 85 8.23 -4.32 3.31
N LEU A 86 8.05 -3.57 2.22
CA LEU A 86 7.14 -3.94 1.14
C LEU A 86 7.60 -5.22 0.42
N GLY A 87 8.90 -5.37 0.15
CA GLY A 87 9.48 -6.57 -0.45
C GLY A 87 9.25 -7.81 0.41
N THR A 88 9.49 -7.70 1.71
CA THR A 88 9.25 -8.77 2.69
C THR A 88 7.78 -9.17 2.75
N PHE A 89 6.86 -8.19 2.74
CA PHE A 89 5.43 -8.45 2.67
C PHE A 89 5.07 -9.24 1.41
N HIS A 90 5.51 -8.81 0.24
CA HIS A 90 5.23 -9.50 -1.02
C HIS A 90 5.79 -10.91 -1.05
N SER A 91 6.99 -11.12 -0.52
CA SER A 91 7.60 -12.46 -0.42
C SER A 91 6.77 -13.38 0.46
N SER A 92 6.28 -12.91 1.60
CA SER A 92 5.40 -13.68 2.49
C SER A 92 4.07 -14.03 1.81
N MET A 93 3.48 -13.11 1.08
CA MET A 93 2.20 -13.35 0.38
C MET A 93 2.36 -14.30 -0.81
N ARG A 94 3.49 -14.33 -1.49
CA ARG A 94 3.77 -15.28 -2.57
C ARG A 94 3.80 -16.72 -2.07
N THR A 95 4.35 -16.98 -0.89
CA THR A 95 4.35 -18.33 -0.29
C THR A 95 2.95 -18.81 0.04
N LEU A 96 2.01 -17.88 0.29
CA LEU A 96 0.63 -18.20 0.60
C LEU A 96 -0.21 -18.47 -0.65
N ARG A 97 -0.15 -17.56 -1.61
CA ARG A 97 -0.96 -17.62 -2.82
C ARG A 97 -0.30 -16.82 -3.95
N GLU A 98 0.05 -17.52 -4.99
CA GLU A 98 0.55 -16.94 -6.24
C GLU A 98 -0.34 -17.37 -7.39
N LEU A 99 -0.85 -16.42 -8.17
CA LEU A 99 -1.62 -16.69 -9.37
C LEU A 99 -0.80 -16.30 -10.59
N PRO A 100 -0.93 -17.05 -11.70
CA PRO A 100 -0.28 -16.67 -12.94
C PRO A 100 -0.79 -15.32 -13.43
N PRO A 101 0.02 -14.59 -14.20
CA PRO A 101 -0.43 -13.38 -14.87
C PRO A 101 -1.62 -13.67 -15.76
N ASP A 102 -2.65 -12.84 -15.69
CA ASP A 102 -3.88 -12.99 -16.48
C ASP A 102 -4.23 -11.68 -17.19
N GLN A 103 -3.90 -11.61 -18.47
CA GLN A 103 -4.19 -10.44 -19.32
C GLN A 103 -5.69 -10.16 -19.44
N LYS A 104 -6.52 -11.21 -19.47
CA LYS A 104 -7.98 -11.05 -19.60
C LYS A 104 -8.55 -10.36 -18.36
N ARG A 105 -8.09 -10.78 -17.15
CA ARG A 105 -8.48 -10.16 -15.90
C ARG A 105 -8.01 -8.71 -15.81
N TRP A 106 -6.77 -8.43 -16.25
CA TRP A 106 -6.23 -7.07 -16.33
C TRP A 106 -7.07 -6.16 -17.23
N ASN A 107 -7.42 -6.62 -18.42
CA ASN A 107 -8.26 -5.86 -19.35
C ASN A 107 -9.66 -5.62 -18.79
N SER A 108 -10.30 -6.67 -18.26
CA SER A 108 -11.64 -6.56 -17.64
C SER A 108 -11.66 -5.57 -16.47
N ARG A 109 -10.60 -5.51 -15.66
CA ARG A 109 -10.47 -4.52 -14.59
C ARG A 109 -10.41 -3.09 -15.14
N ASN A 110 -9.58 -2.86 -16.15
CA ASN A 110 -9.45 -1.54 -16.77
C ASN A 110 -10.79 -1.08 -17.37
N GLU A 111 -11.50 -1.97 -18.04
CA GLU A 111 -12.85 -1.69 -18.59
C GLU A 111 -13.85 -1.34 -17.49
N LYS A 112 -13.84 -2.05 -16.37
CA LYS A 112 -14.69 -1.73 -15.21
C LYS A 112 -14.37 -0.34 -14.64
N ILE A 113 -13.09 0.00 -14.49
CA ILE A 113 -12.66 1.32 -13.99
C ILE A 113 -13.09 2.41 -14.96
N GLU A 114 -12.87 2.24 -16.27
CA GLU A 114 -13.31 3.18 -17.30
C GLU A 114 -14.83 3.38 -17.29
N GLY A 115 -15.59 2.28 -17.10
CA GLY A 115 -17.04 2.35 -16.96
C GLY A 115 -17.49 3.14 -15.73
N LEU A 116 -16.84 2.95 -14.59
CA LEU A 116 -17.13 3.70 -13.37
C LEU A 116 -16.77 5.18 -13.49
N LEU A 117 -15.67 5.50 -14.13
CA LEU A 117 -15.22 6.87 -14.36
C LEU A 117 -15.97 7.55 -15.51
N ARG A 118 -16.75 6.80 -16.30
CA ARG A 118 -17.38 7.25 -17.57
C ARG A 118 -16.37 7.90 -18.53
N ALA A 119 -15.17 7.38 -18.53
CA ALA A 119 -14.05 7.90 -19.32
C ALA A 119 -13.17 6.75 -19.79
N GLN A 120 -12.53 6.92 -20.93
CA GLN A 120 -11.53 5.98 -21.43
C GLN A 120 -10.13 6.44 -21.01
N PHE A 121 -9.26 5.49 -20.71
CA PHE A 121 -7.85 5.81 -20.51
C PHE A 121 -7.23 6.23 -21.85
N ILE A 122 -6.60 7.40 -21.87
CA ILE A 122 -5.83 7.86 -23.03
C ILE A 122 -4.67 6.89 -23.30
N TRP A 123 -4.12 6.33 -22.25
CA TRP A 123 -3.06 5.33 -22.30
C TRP A 123 -3.27 4.30 -21.19
N ARG A 124 -3.19 3.04 -21.55
CA ARG A 124 -3.22 1.93 -20.57
C ARG A 124 -1.81 1.41 -20.39
N ALA A 125 -1.43 1.17 -19.14
CA ALA A 125 -0.16 0.52 -18.86
C ALA A 125 -0.08 -0.84 -19.58
N PRO A 126 1.05 -1.18 -20.20
CA PRO A 126 1.21 -2.47 -20.83
C PRO A 126 1.07 -3.60 -19.81
N TYR A 127 0.44 -4.66 -20.23
CA TYR A 127 0.36 -5.88 -19.43
C TYR A 127 1.73 -6.55 -19.33
N THR A 128 2.17 -6.84 -18.11
CA THR A 128 3.45 -7.49 -17.85
C THR A 128 3.23 -8.99 -17.66
N LYS A 129 3.60 -9.79 -18.65
CA LYS A 129 3.40 -11.24 -18.64
C LYS A 129 4.25 -11.98 -17.60
N GLU A 130 5.28 -11.32 -17.07
CA GLU A 130 6.32 -11.96 -16.25
C GLU A 130 6.06 -11.82 -14.74
N GLN A 131 5.03 -11.07 -14.34
CA GLN A 131 4.79 -10.80 -12.94
C GLN A 131 3.59 -11.60 -12.42
N PRO A 132 3.81 -12.58 -11.54
CA PRO A 132 2.72 -13.28 -10.89
C PRO A 132 1.90 -12.32 -10.05
N CYS A 133 0.62 -12.64 -9.89
CA CYS A 133 -0.28 -11.92 -9.01
C CYS A 133 -0.29 -12.56 -7.62
N THR A 134 -0.20 -11.76 -6.59
CA THR A 134 -0.28 -12.19 -5.19
C THR A 134 -1.24 -11.30 -4.43
N VAL A 135 -1.57 -11.67 -3.21
CA VAL A 135 -2.32 -10.78 -2.30
C VAL A 135 -1.49 -9.53 -2.08
N SER A 136 -2.05 -8.37 -2.44
CA SER A 136 -1.40 -7.07 -2.40
C SER A 136 -1.97 -6.20 -1.30
N LEU A 137 -1.25 -5.15 -0.88
CA LEU A 137 -1.75 -4.14 0.07
C LEU A 137 -2.80 -3.24 -0.57
N LEU A 138 -2.71 -3.02 -1.87
CA LEU A 138 -3.58 -2.18 -2.67
C LEU A 138 -3.51 -0.68 -2.28
N ASP A 139 -2.97 0.13 -3.17
CA ASP A 139 -2.80 1.58 -3.00
C ASP A 139 -2.04 2.01 -1.72
N VAL A 140 -0.97 1.28 -1.38
CA VAL A 140 -0.07 1.61 -0.26
C VAL A 140 0.56 3.00 -0.42
N ARG A 141 0.68 3.73 0.68
CA ARG A 141 1.25 5.08 0.75
C ARG A 141 2.40 5.14 1.75
N VAL A 142 3.15 6.23 1.70
CA VAL A 142 4.22 6.52 2.67
C VAL A 142 3.69 6.53 4.10
N SER A 143 2.49 7.07 4.32
CA SER A 143 1.80 7.10 5.62
C SER A 143 1.38 5.72 6.17
N ASP A 144 1.48 4.67 5.36
CA ASP A 144 1.22 3.31 5.82
C ASP A 144 2.46 2.65 6.46
N PHE A 145 3.56 3.38 6.58
CA PHE A 145 4.80 2.91 7.19
C PHE A 145 5.09 3.63 8.50
N SER A 146 5.66 2.90 9.44
CA SER A 146 6.18 3.40 10.71
C SER A 146 7.50 2.68 11.01
N GLY A 147 8.62 3.39 10.89
CA GLY A 147 9.95 2.77 10.96
C GLY A 147 10.07 1.60 9.98
N ASP A 148 10.40 0.43 10.51
CA ASP A 148 10.56 -0.81 9.73
C ASP A 148 9.27 -1.64 9.64
N THR A 149 8.11 -1.05 9.87
CA THR A 149 6.82 -1.73 9.80
C THR A 149 5.93 -1.17 8.70
N VAL A 150 5.08 -2.02 8.14
CA VAL A 150 4.03 -1.61 7.21
C VAL A 150 2.66 -1.91 7.81
N ARG A 151 1.77 -0.93 7.73
CA ARG A 151 0.38 -1.07 8.18
C ARG A 151 -0.42 -1.91 7.20
N ILE A 152 -1.01 -2.98 7.70
CA ILE A 152 -1.94 -3.80 6.94
C ILE A 152 -3.32 -3.17 7.02
N GLY A 153 -3.76 -2.57 5.92
CA GLY A 153 -5.00 -1.82 5.82
C GLY A 153 -5.98 -2.35 4.79
N PRO A 154 -7.19 -1.79 4.77
CA PRO A 154 -8.14 -2.03 3.70
C PRO A 154 -7.66 -1.34 2.42
N PRO A 155 -8.08 -1.83 1.25
CA PRO A 155 -7.82 -1.14 0.00
C PRO A 155 -8.48 0.24 0.00
N ARG A 156 -7.82 1.20 -0.64
CA ARG A 156 -8.39 2.53 -0.82
C ARG A 156 -9.49 2.53 -1.88
N LEU A 157 -10.19 3.67 -2.02
CA LEU A 157 -11.45 3.81 -2.73
C LEU A 157 -11.53 3.12 -4.10
N SER A 158 -10.50 3.21 -4.93
CA SER A 158 -10.53 2.61 -6.28
C SER A 158 -10.66 1.10 -6.25
N ASP A 159 -10.04 0.45 -5.28
CA ASP A 159 -10.09 -1.01 -5.14
C ASP A 159 -11.27 -1.49 -4.31
N ALA A 160 -11.78 -0.67 -3.40
CA ALA A 160 -13.03 -0.96 -2.70
C ALA A 160 -14.25 -1.01 -3.65
N LEU A 161 -14.23 -0.23 -4.73
CA LEU A 161 -15.28 -0.23 -5.75
C LEU A 161 -15.21 -1.44 -6.70
N ILE A 162 -14.07 -2.14 -6.76
CA ILE A 162 -13.87 -3.31 -7.63
C ILE A 162 -13.39 -4.49 -6.76
N PRO A 163 -14.28 -5.10 -6.00
CA PRO A 163 -13.93 -5.92 -4.85
C PRO A 163 -13.33 -7.30 -5.15
N HIS A 164 -13.35 -7.78 -6.38
CA HIS A 164 -13.08 -9.20 -6.65
C HIS A 164 -11.70 -9.55 -7.17
N ASP A 165 -10.80 -8.57 -7.30
CA ASP A 165 -9.46 -8.78 -7.86
C ASP A 165 -8.39 -8.29 -6.90
N SER A 166 -8.25 -8.95 -5.78
CA SER A 166 -7.29 -8.57 -4.74
C SER A 166 -5.88 -9.06 -5.02
N GLU A 167 -5.75 -10.05 -5.89
CA GLU A 167 -4.46 -10.52 -6.34
C GLU A 167 -3.98 -9.62 -7.49
N LYS A 168 -2.93 -8.90 -7.24
CA LYS A 168 -2.30 -7.97 -8.17
C LYS A 168 -0.82 -8.30 -8.32
N PRO A 169 -0.19 -7.87 -9.42
CA PRO A 169 1.27 -7.86 -9.46
C PRO A 169 1.83 -7.03 -8.29
N ALA A 170 2.84 -7.57 -7.60
CA ALA A 170 3.49 -6.86 -6.49
C ALA A 170 4.00 -5.47 -6.87
N MET A 171 4.42 -5.30 -8.12
CA MET A 171 4.82 -4.00 -8.67
C MET A 171 3.72 -2.93 -8.61
N ARG A 172 2.45 -3.30 -8.48
CA ARG A 172 1.36 -2.33 -8.34
C ARG A 172 1.47 -1.56 -7.02
N ASP A 173 1.73 -2.25 -5.92
CA ASP A 173 1.92 -1.61 -4.63
C ASP A 173 3.18 -0.72 -4.65
N LEU A 174 4.27 -1.21 -5.24
CA LEU A 174 5.48 -0.41 -5.43
C LEU A 174 5.21 0.84 -6.29
N ALA A 175 4.46 0.71 -7.37
CA ALA A 175 4.10 1.85 -8.23
C ALA A 175 3.24 2.87 -7.48
N SER A 176 2.32 2.42 -6.63
CA SER A 176 1.51 3.28 -5.76
C SER A 176 2.39 4.08 -4.81
N LEU A 177 3.35 3.42 -4.16
CA LEU A 177 4.28 4.05 -3.23
C LEU A 177 5.23 5.05 -3.94
N VAL A 178 5.73 4.70 -5.13
CA VAL A 178 6.54 5.61 -5.97
C VAL A 178 5.73 6.84 -6.41
N HIS A 179 4.45 6.66 -6.70
CA HIS A 179 3.55 7.77 -7.04
C HIS A 179 3.33 8.69 -5.84
N ASP A 180 3.06 8.12 -4.66
CA ASP A 180 2.84 8.89 -3.44
C ASP A 180 4.12 9.66 -3.01
N LEU A 181 5.29 9.03 -3.09
CA LEU A 181 6.58 9.72 -2.92
C LEU A 181 6.72 10.92 -3.86
N SER A 182 6.29 10.76 -5.10
CA SER A 182 6.38 11.85 -6.09
C SER A 182 5.45 13.01 -5.75
N ARG A 183 4.26 12.70 -5.21
CA ARG A 183 3.31 13.69 -4.68
C ARG A 183 3.91 14.45 -3.51
N ILE A 184 4.47 13.76 -2.52
CA ILE A 184 5.10 14.38 -1.35
C ILE A 184 6.28 15.27 -1.76
N HIS A 185 7.16 14.75 -2.61
CA HIS A 185 8.30 15.52 -3.15
C HIS A 185 7.85 16.83 -3.82
N HIS A 186 6.78 16.79 -4.60
CA HIS A 186 6.23 17.96 -5.27
C HIS A 186 5.62 18.96 -4.26
N VAL A 187 4.87 18.47 -3.28
CA VAL A 187 4.21 19.32 -2.26
C VAL A 187 5.24 20.01 -1.37
N VAL A 188 6.28 19.29 -0.95
CA VAL A 188 7.38 19.85 -0.13
C VAL A 188 8.26 20.82 -0.93
N SER A 189 8.28 20.71 -2.26
CA SER A 189 9.09 21.56 -3.15
C SER A 189 10.59 21.51 -2.84
N THR A 190 11.11 20.35 -2.50
CA THR A 190 12.53 20.13 -2.22
C THR A 190 13.38 20.14 -3.50
N ASN A 191 14.67 20.46 -3.36
CA ASN A 191 15.66 20.39 -4.43
C ASN A 191 16.32 19.01 -4.60
N LEU A 192 16.00 18.06 -3.72
CA LEU A 192 16.57 16.71 -3.80
C LEU A 192 16.16 15.99 -5.09
N PRO A 193 17.08 15.24 -5.73
CA PRO A 193 16.79 14.61 -7.01
C PRO A 193 15.82 13.42 -6.83
N LEU A 194 14.58 13.58 -7.25
CA LEU A 194 13.52 12.55 -7.15
C LEU A 194 13.96 11.19 -7.72
N LYS A 195 14.83 11.18 -8.73
CA LYS A 195 15.37 9.92 -9.29
C LYS A 195 16.15 9.12 -8.25
N GLN A 196 16.96 9.78 -7.42
CA GLN A 196 17.74 9.10 -6.38
C GLN A 196 16.85 8.55 -5.28
N LEU A 197 15.82 9.30 -4.90
CA LEU A 197 14.82 8.88 -3.92
C LEU A 197 14.05 7.64 -4.38
N ARG A 198 13.59 7.64 -5.64
CA ARG A 198 12.95 6.47 -6.25
C ARG A 198 13.90 5.27 -6.34
N THR A 199 15.16 5.51 -6.64
CA THR A 199 16.17 4.44 -6.71
C THR A 199 16.39 3.78 -5.35
N ALA A 200 16.44 4.54 -4.27
CA ALA A 200 16.56 4.01 -2.91
C ALA A 200 15.35 3.13 -2.53
N LEU A 201 14.12 3.62 -2.79
CA LEU A 201 12.91 2.86 -2.54
C LEU A 201 12.86 1.55 -3.33
N ILE A 202 13.12 1.60 -4.64
CA ILE A 202 13.11 0.42 -5.52
C ILE A 202 14.24 -0.53 -5.17
N GLY A 203 15.40 0.00 -4.78
CA GLY A 203 16.55 -0.78 -4.32
C GLY A 203 16.18 -1.62 -3.12
N GLY A 204 15.67 -1.01 -2.07
CA GLY A 204 15.22 -1.72 -0.87
C GLY A 204 14.14 -2.77 -1.15
N TRP A 205 13.22 -2.52 -2.09
CA TRP A 205 12.20 -3.51 -2.45
C TRP A 205 12.75 -4.76 -3.15
N ARG A 206 13.91 -4.65 -3.79
CA ARG A 206 14.56 -5.76 -4.51
C ARG A 206 15.45 -6.63 -3.64
N GLU A 207 15.85 -6.16 -2.46
CA GLU A 207 16.62 -6.91 -1.47
C GLU A 207 15.80 -8.05 -0.85
#